data_29bca8401acd8463b2f1958b78a3ba49
#
_entry.id   29bca8401acd8463b2f1958b78a3ba49
#
_cell.length_a   1.000
_cell.length_b   1.000
_cell.length_c   1.000
_cell.angle_alpha   90.00
_cell.angle_beta   90.00
_cell.angle_gamma   90.00
#
_symmetry.space_group_name_H-M   'P 1'
#
loop_
_entity.id
_entity.type
_entity.pdbx_description
1 polymer ?
#
loop_
_entity_poly.entity_id
_entity_poly.type
_entity_poly.pdbx_seq_one_letter_code
_entity_poly.pdbx_strand_id
1 'polypeptide(L)'
;MTLAEAVSSRVKAIFNIPELEKRVTFTLLMIMVARVGIHIAVPGINTEAFKNFQQGNAIAQFLNLFSGGAVERASIFALGIVPYINASIVFQLLGVIFPKIDEMQKEGGKERDKITQWSRYVTIVLAIIQSFGIAILMQNQGLVLEPGPKFVLSTVVLITGGTSFLMWISERISIRGIGNGTSMLIFLNIVAGLPSVISNMYAGLPSGMGKVLLGLSVIVFIIFIALMVIVQLAERRIPIQYAGKGSLGFGGGQSTVGKRTYLPLKINMSGVMPIIFASVLMAAPPFLVSMMKSGSLKNFLAAQFEPKGIFYFLLFAILITVFSFFYTLTIAFDPDKVSDDLKQSGGTIPTVRAGKETADYLEKVATRVTFGSAIFLSLLGIMPNIWFGYILNLPVMLGGTSLLILVGTAVEILLQMDSFLAVKHMKSFVNRRHR
;
A
#
# COMPACT_ATOMS: atom_id res chain seq x y z
N MET A 1 -29.32 6.19 13.46
CA MET A 1 -28.75 4.99 12.84
C MET A 1 -27.48 4.66 13.58
N THR A 2 -27.45 3.56 14.33
CA THR A 2 -26.26 3.17 15.07
C THR A 2 -25.16 2.70 14.10
N LEU A 3 -23.89 2.80 14.50
CA LEU A 3 -22.74 2.39 13.66
C LEU A 3 -22.88 0.93 13.20
N ALA A 4 -23.45 0.07 14.07
CA ALA A 4 -23.76 -1.31 13.76
C ALA A 4 -24.83 -1.47 12.67
N GLU A 5 -25.86 -0.67 12.68
CA GLU A 5 -26.92 -0.67 11.64
C GLU A 5 -26.37 -0.18 10.29
N ALA A 6 -25.50 0.85 10.30
CA ALA A 6 -24.84 1.33 9.09
C ALA A 6 -23.92 0.28 8.46
N VAL A 7 -23.14 -0.43 9.28
CA VAL A 7 -22.29 -1.54 8.82
C VAL A 7 -23.13 -2.72 8.32
N SER A 8 -24.17 -3.13 9.06
CA SER A 8 -25.06 -4.22 8.66
C SER A 8 -25.80 -3.94 7.35
N SER A 9 -26.28 -2.70 7.16
CA SER A 9 -26.95 -2.31 5.91
C SER A 9 -26.00 -2.31 4.72
N ARG A 10 -24.75 -1.86 4.88
CA ARG A 10 -23.72 -1.93 3.83
C ARG A 10 -23.34 -3.37 3.50
N VAL A 11 -23.14 -4.21 4.51
CA VAL A 11 -22.85 -5.64 4.31
C VAL A 11 -23.99 -6.31 3.56
N LYS A 12 -25.25 -6.12 3.95
CA LYS A 12 -26.41 -6.64 3.22
C LYS A 12 -26.48 -6.10 1.78
N ALA A 13 -26.12 -4.83 1.54
CA ALA A 13 -26.10 -4.27 0.20
C ALA A 13 -25.04 -4.92 -0.71
N ILE A 14 -23.91 -5.38 -0.16
CA ILE A 14 -22.87 -6.11 -0.89
C ILE A 14 -23.41 -7.43 -1.42
N PHE A 15 -24.05 -8.23 -0.57
CA PHE A 15 -24.63 -9.52 -0.95
C PHE A 15 -25.84 -9.40 -1.88
N ASN A 16 -26.47 -8.24 -1.95
CA ASN A 16 -27.58 -7.97 -2.89
C ASN A 16 -27.12 -7.67 -4.33
N ILE A 17 -25.78 -7.55 -4.58
CA ILE A 17 -25.24 -7.29 -5.90
C ILE A 17 -24.41 -8.51 -6.34
N PRO A 18 -24.93 -9.36 -7.24
CA PRO A 18 -24.28 -10.64 -7.59
C PRO A 18 -22.88 -10.44 -8.22
N GLU A 19 -22.63 -9.31 -8.87
CA GLU A 19 -21.30 -9.00 -9.41
C GLU A 19 -20.30 -8.65 -8.30
N LEU A 20 -20.72 -7.86 -7.31
CA LEU A 20 -19.89 -7.49 -6.16
C LEU A 20 -19.64 -8.69 -5.24
N GLU A 21 -20.69 -9.50 -4.99
CA GLU A 21 -20.59 -10.75 -4.24
C GLU A 21 -19.55 -11.71 -4.84
N LYS A 22 -19.59 -11.93 -6.17
CA LYS A 22 -18.60 -12.76 -6.87
C LYS A 22 -17.17 -12.23 -6.69
N ARG A 23 -16.97 -10.92 -6.79
CA ARG A 23 -15.64 -10.28 -6.62
C ARG A 23 -15.14 -10.42 -5.19
N VAL A 24 -16.01 -10.17 -4.19
CA VAL A 24 -15.65 -10.32 -2.76
C VAL A 24 -15.31 -11.77 -2.45
N THR A 25 -16.17 -12.70 -2.84
CA THR A 25 -15.97 -14.13 -2.59
C THR A 25 -14.68 -14.63 -3.26
N PHE A 26 -14.42 -14.23 -4.51
CA PHE A 26 -13.17 -14.55 -5.20
C PHE A 26 -11.94 -14.01 -4.46
N THR A 27 -11.99 -12.77 -3.99
CA THR A 27 -10.90 -12.16 -3.22
C THR A 27 -10.65 -12.92 -1.92
N LEU A 28 -11.70 -13.24 -1.16
CA LEU A 28 -11.58 -13.99 0.08
C LEU A 28 -11.01 -15.40 -0.15
N LEU A 29 -11.42 -16.07 -1.24
CA LEU A 29 -10.88 -17.38 -1.60
C LEU A 29 -9.38 -17.30 -1.92
N MET A 30 -8.95 -16.33 -2.73
CA MET A 30 -7.52 -16.14 -3.05
C MET A 30 -6.70 -15.82 -1.81
N ILE A 31 -7.24 -15.02 -0.90
CA ILE A 31 -6.65 -14.72 0.40
C ILE A 31 -6.49 -16.00 1.24
N MET A 32 -7.52 -16.83 1.29
CA MET A 32 -7.48 -18.11 2.04
C MET A 32 -6.37 -19.02 1.48
N VAL A 33 -6.26 -19.14 0.16
CA VAL A 33 -5.19 -19.92 -0.49
C VAL A 33 -3.80 -19.37 -0.12
N ALA A 34 -3.61 -18.05 -0.16
CA ALA A 34 -2.34 -17.43 0.26
C ALA A 34 -2.03 -17.72 1.74
N ARG A 35 -3.04 -17.74 2.61
CA ARG A 35 -2.88 -18.05 4.04
C ARG A 35 -2.49 -19.49 4.31
N VAL A 36 -3.09 -20.44 3.61
CA VAL A 36 -2.71 -21.86 3.72
C VAL A 36 -1.24 -22.07 3.34
N GLY A 37 -0.79 -21.41 2.28
CA GLY A 37 0.61 -21.52 1.82
C GLY A 37 1.66 -20.98 2.81
N ILE A 38 1.31 -20.06 3.71
CA ILE A 38 2.22 -19.57 4.76
C ILE A 38 2.61 -20.68 5.75
N HIS A 39 1.81 -21.73 5.87
CA HIS A 39 2.07 -22.85 6.77
C HIS A 39 2.94 -23.94 6.15
N ILE A 40 3.29 -23.83 4.87
CA ILE A 40 4.18 -24.76 4.18
C ILE A 40 5.62 -24.33 4.43
N ALA A 41 6.30 -25.02 5.33
CA ALA A 41 7.71 -24.71 5.67
C ALA A 41 8.67 -25.24 4.61
N VAL A 42 9.80 -24.54 4.44
CA VAL A 42 10.94 -25.02 3.62
C VAL A 42 11.59 -26.20 4.35
N PRO A 43 11.79 -27.34 3.69
CA PRO A 43 12.41 -28.52 4.31
C PRO A 43 13.86 -28.26 4.68
N GLY A 44 14.33 -28.92 5.75
CA GLY A 44 15.74 -28.86 6.20
C GLY A 44 16.09 -27.69 7.12
N ILE A 45 15.11 -26.93 7.63
CA ILE A 45 15.32 -25.84 8.59
C ILE A 45 15.01 -26.32 10.01
N ASN A 46 15.89 -25.97 10.96
CA ASN A 46 15.64 -26.16 12.37
C ASN A 46 14.74 -25.04 12.89
N THR A 47 13.46 -25.35 13.09
CA THR A 47 12.42 -24.39 13.47
C THR A 47 12.65 -23.76 14.85
N GLU A 48 13.27 -24.45 15.80
CA GLU A 48 13.56 -23.92 17.15
C GLU A 48 14.71 -22.91 17.09
N ALA A 49 15.81 -23.26 16.43
CA ALA A 49 16.94 -22.34 16.24
C ALA A 49 16.50 -21.09 15.45
N PHE A 50 15.60 -21.27 14.49
CA PHE A 50 15.10 -20.19 13.66
C PHE A 50 14.22 -19.19 14.43
N LYS A 51 13.37 -19.64 15.36
CA LYS A 51 12.59 -18.78 16.24
C LYS A 51 13.48 -17.90 17.12
N ASN A 52 14.52 -18.47 17.70
CA ASN A 52 15.48 -17.75 18.55
C ASN A 52 16.27 -16.68 17.74
N PHE A 53 16.70 -17.02 16.53
CA PHE A 53 17.38 -16.07 15.63
C PHE A 53 16.50 -14.86 15.27
N GLN A 54 15.21 -15.07 15.06
CA GLN A 54 14.30 -14.04 14.65
C GLN A 54 14.04 -12.99 15.72
N GLN A 55 13.99 -13.38 16.98
CA GLN A 55 13.73 -12.47 18.11
C GLN A 55 14.81 -11.38 18.24
N GLY A 56 16.03 -11.64 17.78
CA GLY A 56 17.16 -10.70 17.82
C GLY A 56 17.39 -9.91 16.53
N ASN A 57 16.64 -10.16 15.44
CA ASN A 57 16.96 -9.60 14.12
C ASN A 57 15.85 -8.69 13.59
N ALA A 58 16.11 -7.37 13.55
CA ALA A 58 15.14 -6.37 13.07
C ALA A 58 14.72 -6.59 11.59
N ILE A 59 15.63 -7.12 10.75
CA ILE A 59 15.34 -7.40 9.33
C ILE A 59 14.34 -8.56 9.23
N ALA A 60 14.55 -9.63 10.01
CA ALA A 60 13.65 -10.77 10.06
C ALA A 60 12.25 -10.35 10.54
N GLN A 61 12.17 -9.46 11.52
CA GLN A 61 10.91 -8.89 12.03
C GLN A 61 10.21 -8.05 10.97
N PHE A 62 10.94 -7.21 10.22
CA PHE A 62 10.40 -6.42 9.12
C PHE A 62 9.84 -7.31 8.01
N LEU A 63 10.61 -8.29 7.55
CA LEU A 63 10.15 -9.25 6.53
C LEU A 63 8.95 -10.07 7.03
N ASN A 64 8.92 -10.42 8.32
CA ASN A 64 7.82 -11.16 8.91
C ASN A 64 6.50 -10.36 8.87
N LEU A 65 6.56 -9.04 9.07
CA LEU A 65 5.40 -8.16 8.96
C LEU A 65 4.79 -8.16 7.56
N PHE A 66 5.62 -8.04 6.52
CA PHE A 66 5.17 -8.03 5.12
C PHE A 66 4.77 -9.42 4.61
N SER A 67 5.34 -10.47 5.18
CA SER A 67 5.01 -11.85 4.83
C SER A 67 3.90 -12.46 5.68
N GLY A 68 3.42 -11.74 6.71
CA GLY A 68 2.32 -12.18 7.57
C GLY A 68 2.60 -13.42 8.41
N GLY A 69 3.83 -13.54 8.94
CA GLY A 69 4.28 -14.68 9.73
C GLY A 69 4.96 -15.79 8.92
N ALA A 70 5.15 -15.60 7.60
CA ALA A 70 5.79 -16.61 6.75
C ALA A 70 7.28 -16.76 7.06
N VAL A 71 7.96 -15.67 7.41
CA VAL A 71 9.37 -15.72 7.83
C VAL A 71 9.50 -16.48 9.14
N GLU A 72 8.62 -16.23 10.12
CA GLU A 72 8.64 -16.93 11.41
C GLU A 72 8.49 -18.45 11.29
N ARG A 73 7.79 -18.89 10.27
CA ARG A 73 7.53 -20.31 10.01
C ARG A 73 8.51 -20.90 8.99
N ALA A 74 9.52 -20.11 8.59
CA ALA A 74 10.43 -20.49 7.51
C ALA A 74 9.69 -21.01 6.26
N SER A 75 8.58 -20.34 5.91
CA SER A 75 7.67 -20.75 4.85
C SER A 75 8.25 -20.53 3.45
N ILE A 76 7.71 -21.26 2.47
CA ILE A 76 7.95 -20.99 1.05
C ILE A 76 7.58 -19.56 0.63
N PHE A 77 6.74 -18.88 1.39
CA PHE A 77 6.34 -17.49 1.20
C PHE A 77 7.16 -16.49 2.03
N ALA A 78 8.36 -16.87 2.49
CA ALA A 78 9.20 -16.02 3.35
C ALA A 78 9.54 -14.65 2.73
N LEU A 79 9.78 -14.57 1.42
CA LEU A 79 9.96 -13.29 0.70
C LEU A 79 8.64 -12.53 0.48
N GLY A 80 7.49 -13.19 0.63
CA GLY A 80 6.20 -12.58 0.36
C GLY A 80 6.10 -12.04 -1.07
N ILE A 81 5.50 -10.85 -1.20
CA ILE A 81 5.31 -10.15 -2.47
C ILE A 81 6.38 -9.05 -2.72
N VAL A 82 7.37 -8.92 -1.81
CA VAL A 82 8.40 -7.87 -1.85
C VAL A 82 9.18 -7.83 -3.17
N PRO A 83 9.64 -8.95 -3.77
CA PRO A 83 10.33 -8.92 -5.06
C PRO A 83 9.48 -8.34 -6.19
N TYR A 84 8.17 -8.60 -6.18
CA TYR A 84 7.23 -8.03 -7.16
C TYR A 84 7.05 -6.52 -6.98
N ILE A 85 6.98 -6.07 -5.74
CA ILE A 85 6.92 -4.63 -5.44
C ILE A 85 8.19 -3.95 -5.94
N ASN A 86 9.37 -4.50 -5.66
CA ASN A 86 10.64 -3.96 -6.15
C ASN A 86 10.67 -3.87 -7.68
N ALA A 87 10.27 -4.91 -8.39
CA ALA A 87 10.19 -4.92 -9.84
C ALA A 87 9.22 -3.85 -10.36
N SER A 88 8.04 -3.71 -9.71
CA SER A 88 7.04 -2.70 -10.07
C SER A 88 7.58 -1.28 -9.89
N ILE A 89 8.30 -1.01 -8.80
CA ILE A 89 8.96 0.28 -8.55
C ILE A 89 9.97 0.58 -9.66
N VAL A 90 10.82 -0.38 -10.01
CA VAL A 90 11.82 -0.22 -11.06
C VAL A 90 11.17 0.16 -12.39
N PHE A 91 10.11 -0.53 -12.81
CA PHE A 91 9.42 -0.18 -14.07
C PHE A 91 8.69 1.15 -14.03
N GLN A 92 8.16 1.55 -12.88
CA GLN A 92 7.55 2.87 -12.71
C GLN A 92 8.59 3.99 -12.80
N LEU A 93 9.76 3.81 -12.17
CA LEU A 93 10.88 4.76 -12.26
C LEU A 93 11.46 4.82 -13.67
N LEU A 94 11.57 3.67 -14.34
CA LEU A 94 12.02 3.62 -15.74
C LEU A 94 11.08 4.37 -16.70
N GLY A 95 9.77 4.38 -16.41
CA GLY A 95 8.80 5.16 -17.17
C GLY A 95 9.10 6.66 -17.17
N VAL A 96 9.66 7.20 -16.07
CA VAL A 96 10.04 8.63 -16.02
C VAL A 96 11.34 8.92 -16.78
N ILE A 97 12.30 7.98 -16.72
CA ILE A 97 13.60 8.16 -17.37
C ILE A 97 13.48 7.94 -18.89
N PHE A 98 12.64 6.99 -19.31
CA PHE A 98 12.48 6.60 -20.70
C PHE A 98 11.07 6.91 -21.19
N PRO A 99 10.88 7.99 -22.01
CA PRO A 99 9.56 8.40 -22.54
C PRO A 99 8.80 7.27 -23.26
N LYS A 100 9.52 6.38 -23.93
CA LYS A 100 8.94 5.22 -24.61
C LYS A 100 8.22 4.26 -23.65
N ILE A 101 8.73 4.10 -22.42
CA ILE A 101 8.10 3.25 -21.40
C ILE A 101 6.88 3.96 -20.83
N ASP A 102 6.94 5.28 -20.66
CA ASP A 102 5.81 6.11 -20.23
C ASP A 102 4.65 6.05 -21.24
N GLU A 103 4.95 6.20 -22.54
CA GLU A 103 3.97 6.04 -23.60
C GLU A 103 3.31 4.66 -23.55
N MET A 104 4.09 3.58 -23.45
CA MET A 104 3.56 2.22 -23.32
C MET A 104 2.68 2.03 -22.09
N GLN A 105 2.96 2.74 -20.99
CA GLN A 105 2.13 2.69 -19.76
C GLN A 105 0.80 3.44 -19.96
N LYS A 106 0.83 4.58 -20.69
CA LYS A 106 -0.32 5.46 -20.92
C LYS A 106 -1.25 4.95 -22.05
N GLU A 107 -0.71 4.34 -23.10
CA GLU A 107 -1.48 3.79 -24.21
C GLU A 107 -2.42 2.65 -23.78
N GLY A 108 -2.07 1.90 -22.74
CA GLY A 108 -2.87 0.77 -22.26
C GLY A 108 -2.85 -0.46 -23.19
N GLY A 109 -3.78 -1.40 -22.98
CA GLY A 109 -3.92 -2.58 -23.84
C GLY A 109 -2.66 -3.45 -23.92
N LYS A 110 -2.28 -3.88 -25.12
CA LYS A 110 -1.17 -4.81 -25.38
C LYS A 110 0.20 -4.29 -24.92
N GLU A 111 0.42 -2.99 -25.01
CA GLU A 111 1.71 -2.39 -24.61
C GLU A 111 1.90 -2.42 -23.08
N ARG A 112 0.85 -2.12 -22.34
CA ARG A 112 0.84 -2.26 -20.87
C ARG A 112 1.03 -3.71 -20.44
N ASP A 113 0.47 -4.68 -21.18
CA ASP A 113 0.66 -6.10 -20.90
C ASP A 113 2.13 -6.53 -21.05
N LYS A 114 2.87 -5.98 -22.03
CA LYS A 114 4.30 -6.22 -22.19
C LYS A 114 5.10 -5.75 -20.96
N ILE A 115 4.82 -4.54 -20.47
CA ILE A 115 5.48 -4.01 -19.25
C ILE A 115 5.19 -4.92 -18.06
N THR A 116 3.93 -5.38 -17.91
CA THR A 116 3.56 -6.32 -16.87
C THR A 116 4.34 -7.64 -16.99
N GLN A 117 4.53 -8.16 -18.20
CA GLN A 117 5.35 -9.35 -18.44
C GLN A 117 6.82 -9.13 -18.07
N TRP A 118 7.42 -8.01 -18.46
CA TRP A 118 8.79 -7.68 -18.07
C TRP A 118 8.95 -7.55 -16.56
N SER A 119 7.97 -6.93 -15.89
CA SER A 119 7.94 -6.84 -14.44
C SER A 119 7.92 -8.23 -13.78
N ARG A 120 7.19 -9.22 -14.34
CA ARG A 120 7.20 -10.60 -13.85
C ARG A 120 8.57 -11.25 -14.00
N TYR A 121 9.24 -11.08 -15.14
CA TYR A 121 10.59 -11.64 -15.34
C TYR A 121 11.60 -11.05 -14.35
N VAL A 122 11.57 -9.72 -14.18
CA VAL A 122 12.44 -9.06 -13.18
C VAL A 122 12.11 -9.52 -11.76
N THR A 123 10.84 -9.73 -11.45
CA THR A 123 10.40 -10.29 -10.15
C THR A 123 11.04 -11.66 -9.90
N ILE A 124 11.03 -12.56 -10.87
CA ILE A 124 11.63 -13.90 -10.75
C ILE A 124 13.14 -13.79 -10.52
N VAL A 125 13.82 -12.95 -11.29
CA VAL A 125 15.29 -12.74 -11.13
C VAL A 125 15.59 -12.18 -9.73
N LEU A 126 14.85 -11.17 -9.26
CA LEU A 126 15.02 -10.61 -7.93
C LEU A 126 14.72 -11.65 -6.83
N ALA A 127 13.68 -12.46 -7.02
CA ALA A 127 13.32 -13.51 -6.08
C ALA A 127 14.43 -14.59 -5.98
N ILE A 128 15.06 -14.97 -7.09
CA ILE A 128 16.20 -15.89 -7.10
C ILE A 128 17.38 -15.29 -6.31
N ILE A 129 17.75 -14.05 -6.58
CA ILE A 129 18.87 -13.37 -5.90
C ILE A 129 18.59 -13.25 -4.39
N GLN A 130 17.39 -12.83 -4.01
CA GLN A 130 17.02 -12.63 -2.61
C GLN A 130 16.89 -13.97 -1.86
N SER A 131 16.30 -14.99 -2.48
CA SER A 131 16.17 -16.32 -1.88
C SER A 131 17.53 -16.99 -1.70
N PHE A 132 18.46 -16.80 -2.65
CA PHE A 132 19.84 -17.25 -2.52
C PHE A 132 20.54 -16.59 -1.34
N GLY A 133 20.40 -15.28 -1.18
CA GLY A 133 20.93 -14.55 -0.04
C GLY A 133 20.37 -15.05 1.31
N ILE A 134 19.08 -15.32 1.37
CA ILE A 134 18.42 -15.88 2.58
C ILE A 134 18.92 -17.30 2.86
N ALA A 135 19.05 -18.17 1.85
CA ALA A 135 19.52 -19.53 2.01
C ALA A 135 20.95 -19.58 2.58
N ILE A 136 21.87 -18.74 2.06
CA ILE A 136 23.23 -18.63 2.57
C ILE A 136 23.24 -18.06 4.01
N LEU A 137 22.43 -17.05 4.27
CA LEU A 137 22.33 -16.47 5.62
C LEU A 137 21.87 -17.51 6.63
N MET A 138 20.85 -18.30 6.31
CA MET A 138 20.36 -19.39 7.16
C MET A 138 21.43 -20.45 7.41
N GLN A 139 22.20 -20.81 6.38
CA GLN A 139 23.29 -21.78 6.50
C GLN A 139 24.40 -21.26 7.39
N ASN A 140 24.83 -20.00 7.23
CA ASN A 140 25.90 -19.39 8.01
C ASN A 140 25.53 -19.18 9.49
N GLN A 141 24.26 -19.08 9.80
CA GLN A 141 23.73 -18.94 11.16
C GLN A 141 23.45 -20.28 11.84
N GLY A 142 23.75 -21.40 11.18
CA GLY A 142 23.53 -22.73 11.77
C GLY A 142 22.04 -23.11 11.93
N LEU A 143 21.17 -22.49 11.14
CA LEU A 143 19.71 -22.71 11.21
C LEU A 143 19.25 -23.92 10.39
N VAL A 144 20.18 -24.58 9.70
CA VAL A 144 19.93 -25.65 8.74
C VAL A 144 20.35 -26.98 9.33
N LEU A 145 19.53 -28.02 9.19
CA LEU A 145 19.84 -29.37 9.69
C LEU A 145 20.98 -30.01 8.91
N GLU A 146 20.94 -29.89 7.55
CA GLU A 146 21.98 -30.41 6.65
C GLU A 146 22.48 -29.27 5.76
N PRO A 147 23.61 -28.59 6.14
CA PRO A 147 24.16 -27.53 5.33
C PRO A 147 24.79 -28.11 4.07
N GLY A 148 24.49 -27.51 2.91
CA GLY A 148 25.06 -27.95 1.63
C GLY A 148 24.36 -27.34 0.42
N PRO A 149 24.90 -27.55 -0.79
CA PRO A 149 24.36 -26.98 -2.02
C PRO A 149 22.94 -27.48 -2.34
N LYS A 150 22.57 -28.66 -1.88
CA LYS A 150 21.23 -29.22 -2.04
C LYS A 150 20.18 -28.37 -1.30
N PHE A 151 20.49 -27.98 -0.05
CA PHE A 151 19.62 -27.08 0.73
C PHE A 151 19.47 -25.73 0.06
N VAL A 152 20.56 -25.13 -0.40
CA VAL A 152 20.52 -23.82 -1.07
C VAL A 152 19.65 -23.89 -2.33
N LEU A 153 19.88 -24.90 -3.18
CA LEU A 153 19.10 -25.05 -4.41
C LEU A 153 17.61 -25.27 -4.13
N SER A 154 17.27 -26.17 -3.22
CA SER A 154 15.87 -26.45 -2.86
C SER A 154 15.19 -25.21 -2.28
N THR A 155 15.85 -24.48 -1.39
CA THR A 155 15.33 -23.25 -0.79
C THR A 155 15.10 -22.17 -1.83
N VAL A 156 16.05 -21.96 -2.76
CA VAL A 156 15.92 -20.98 -3.85
C VAL A 156 14.72 -21.32 -4.75
N VAL A 157 14.59 -22.57 -5.16
CA VAL A 157 13.46 -23.00 -6.02
C VAL A 157 12.13 -22.86 -5.30
N LEU A 158 12.04 -23.28 -4.05
CA LEU A 158 10.79 -23.23 -3.27
C LEU A 158 10.34 -21.81 -2.97
N ILE A 159 11.24 -20.93 -2.50
CA ILE A 159 10.91 -19.55 -2.16
C ILE A 159 10.59 -18.74 -3.43
N THR A 160 11.34 -18.94 -4.52
CA THR A 160 11.05 -18.28 -5.81
C THR A 160 9.72 -18.74 -6.37
N GLY A 161 9.42 -20.04 -6.31
CA GLY A 161 8.12 -20.59 -6.69
C GLY A 161 7.00 -20.01 -5.85
N GLY A 162 7.18 -19.91 -4.54
CA GLY A 162 6.24 -19.28 -3.60
C GLY A 162 5.96 -17.82 -3.93
N THR A 163 7.01 -17.03 -4.17
CA THR A 163 6.90 -15.62 -4.58
C THR A 163 6.15 -15.48 -5.91
N SER A 164 6.46 -16.32 -6.89
CA SER A 164 5.79 -16.33 -8.20
C SER A 164 4.30 -16.66 -8.06
N PHE A 165 3.96 -17.57 -7.16
CA PHE A 165 2.57 -17.91 -6.88
C PHE A 165 1.81 -16.77 -6.18
N LEU A 166 2.42 -16.08 -5.21
CA LEU A 166 1.84 -14.89 -4.58
C LEU A 166 1.67 -13.74 -5.58
N MET A 167 2.62 -13.52 -6.48
CA MET A 167 2.49 -12.58 -7.59
C MET A 167 1.28 -12.90 -8.45
N TRP A 168 1.11 -14.16 -8.84
CA TRP A 168 -0.05 -14.61 -9.61
C TRP A 168 -1.38 -14.38 -8.85
N ILE A 169 -1.44 -14.69 -7.54
CA ILE A 169 -2.62 -14.39 -6.70
C ILE A 169 -2.92 -12.90 -6.71
N SER A 170 -1.92 -12.05 -6.51
CA SER A 170 -2.06 -10.59 -6.50
C SER A 170 -2.66 -10.07 -7.80
N GLU A 171 -2.15 -10.52 -8.94
CA GLU A 171 -2.68 -10.14 -10.25
C GLU A 171 -4.12 -10.63 -10.45
N ARG A 172 -4.45 -11.86 -10.02
CA ARG A 172 -5.81 -12.38 -10.10
C ARG A 172 -6.79 -11.60 -9.25
N ILE A 173 -6.40 -11.18 -8.04
CA ILE A 173 -7.22 -10.29 -7.20
C ILE A 173 -7.43 -8.96 -7.91
N SER A 174 -6.39 -8.35 -8.48
CA SER A 174 -6.50 -7.06 -9.19
C SER A 174 -7.42 -7.11 -10.40
N ILE A 175 -7.46 -8.25 -11.13
CA ILE A 175 -8.29 -8.40 -12.35
C ILE A 175 -9.73 -8.78 -12.02
N ARG A 176 -9.94 -9.76 -11.12
CA ARG A 176 -11.25 -10.39 -10.86
C ARG A 176 -11.82 -10.09 -9.48
N GLY A 177 -11.01 -9.57 -8.57
CA GLY A 177 -11.38 -9.28 -7.19
C GLY A 177 -11.75 -7.82 -6.96
N ILE A 178 -11.48 -7.36 -5.73
CA ILE A 178 -11.66 -5.98 -5.26
C ILE A 178 -10.32 -5.44 -4.81
N GLY A 179 -10.05 -4.18 -5.14
CA GLY A 179 -8.83 -3.48 -4.76
C GLY A 179 -7.61 -3.87 -5.58
N ASN A 180 -6.48 -3.31 -5.18
CA ASN A 180 -5.18 -3.69 -5.70
C ASN A 180 -4.71 -4.97 -4.99
N GLY A 181 -4.46 -6.06 -5.71
CA GLY A 181 -4.11 -7.35 -5.12
C GLY A 181 -2.83 -7.32 -4.29
N THR A 182 -1.85 -6.50 -4.69
CA THR A 182 -0.61 -6.32 -3.92
C THR A 182 -0.88 -5.68 -2.56
N SER A 183 -1.61 -4.56 -2.55
CA SER A 183 -2.00 -3.86 -1.32
C SER A 183 -2.88 -4.75 -0.43
N MET A 184 -3.77 -5.54 -1.06
CA MET A 184 -4.66 -6.47 -0.35
C MET A 184 -3.90 -7.60 0.36
N LEU A 185 -2.88 -8.18 -0.27
CA LEU A 185 -2.03 -9.19 0.36
C LEU A 185 -1.21 -8.62 1.52
N ILE A 186 -0.66 -7.41 1.37
CA ILE A 186 0.07 -6.73 2.45
C ILE A 186 -0.88 -6.39 3.60
N PHE A 187 -2.05 -5.82 3.30
CA PHE A 187 -3.09 -5.53 4.29
C PHE A 187 -3.45 -6.75 5.13
N LEU A 188 -3.71 -7.87 4.45
CA LEU A 188 -4.03 -9.12 5.13
C LEU A 188 -2.89 -9.62 6.02
N ASN A 189 -1.65 -9.53 5.53
CA ASN A 189 -0.49 -9.95 6.29
C ASN A 189 -0.32 -9.11 7.56
N ILE A 190 -0.54 -7.80 7.48
CA ILE A 190 -0.50 -6.90 8.63
C ILE A 190 -1.63 -7.24 9.62
N VAL A 191 -2.87 -7.39 9.13
CA VAL A 191 -4.02 -7.75 9.99
C VAL A 191 -3.79 -9.04 10.74
N ALA A 192 -3.22 -10.04 10.08
CA ALA A 192 -2.93 -11.32 10.71
C ALA A 192 -1.79 -11.28 11.73
N GLY A 193 -0.90 -10.30 11.63
CA GLY A 193 0.14 -10.03 12.63
C GLY A 193 -0.39 -9.29 13.87
N LEU A 194 -1.54 -8.61 13.80
CA LEU A 194 -2.06 -7.79 14.92
C LEU A 194 -2.22 -8.56 16.23
N PRO A 195 -2.77 -9.79 16.29
CA PRO A 195 -2.92 -10.50 17.56
C PRO A 195 -1.59 -10.76 18.25
N SER A 196 -0.54 -11.14 17.50
CA SER A 196 0.79 -11.37 18.07
C SER A 196 1.43 -10.08 18.57
N VAL A 197 1.22 -8.97 17.90
CA VAL A 197 1.71 -7.66 18.32
C VAL A 197 1.04 -7.21 19.61
N ILE A 198 -0.29 -7.35 19.73
CA ILE A 198 -1.03 -7.01 20.95
C ILE A 198 -0.56 -7.88 22.11
N SER A 199 -0.36 -9.18 21.88
CA SER A 199 0.16 -10.10 22.90
C SER A 199 1.56 -9.70 23.38
N ASN A 200 2.46 -9.37 22.46
CA ASN A 200 3.82 -8.92 22.78
C ASN A 200 3.84 -7.57 23.49
N MET A 201 2.95 -6.65 23.12
CA MET A 201 2.78 -5.39 23.84
C MET A 201 2.37 -5.63 25.30
N TYR A 202 1.40 -6.54 25.51
CA TYR A 202 0.97 -6.88 26.88
C TYR A 202 2.09 -7.51 27.71
N ALA A 203 2.87 -8.42 27.12
CA ALA A 203 3.98 -9.10 27.77
C ALA A 203 5.19 -8.19 28.07
N GLY A 204 5.44 -7.16 27.24
CA GLY A 204 6.56 -6.23 27.39
C GLY A 204 6.33 -5.07 28.36
N LEU A 205 5.11 -4.89 28.87
CA LEU A 205 4.79 -3.80 29.77
C LEU A 205 5.08 -4.16 31.27
N PRO A 206 5.64 -3.22 32.03
CA PRO A 206 5.94 -3.46 33.48
C PRO A 206 4.66 -3.77 34.27
N SER A 207 4.75 -4.72 35.21
CA SER A 207 3.67 -5.09 36.11
C SER A 207 3.26 -3.90 36.99
N GLY A 208 2.00 -3.50 36.97
CA GLY A 208 1.43 -2.40 37.75
C GLY A 208 1.01 -1.19 36.92
N MET A 209 1.91 -0.51 36.26
CA MET A 209 1.62 0.63 35.38
C MET A 209 1.24 0.18 33.94
N GLY A 210 1.50 -1.08 33.61
CA GLY A 210 1.31 -1.63 32.28
C GLY A 210 -0.12 -1.56 31.77
N LYS A 211 -1.13 -1.75 32.60
CA LYS A 211 -2.54 -1.66 32.25
C LYS A 211 -2.96 -0.23 31.83
N VAL A 212 -2.44 0.78 32.55
CA VAL A 212 -2.72 2.20 32.24
C VAL A 212 -2.03 2.60 30.93
N LEU A 213 -0.76 2.21 30.76
CA LEU A 213 0.00 2.45 29.54
C LEU A 213 -0.63 1.76 28.32
N LEU A 214 -1.13 0.56 28.48
CA LEU A 214 -1.83 -0.17 27.44
C LEU A 214 -3.13 0.53 27.04
N GLY A 215 -3.94 0.97 28.02
CA GLY A 215 -5.14 1.77 27.74
C GLY A 215 -4.82 3.07 27.00
N LEU A 216 -3.78 3.79 27.43
CA LEU A 216 -3.33 5.01 26.75
C LEU A 216 -2.84 4.72 25.32
N SER A 217 -2.11 3.62 25.11
CA SER A 217 -1.63 3.22 23.77
C SER A 217 -2.77 2.87 22.81
N VAL A 218 -3.83 2.24 23.31
CA VAL A 218 -5.04 1.97 22.49
C VAL A 218 -5.71 3.28 22.09
N ILE A 219 -5.82 4.25 22.98
CA ILE A 219 -6.40 5.57 22.68
C ILE A 219 -5.55 6.28 21.61
N VAL A 220 -4.24 6.33 21.80
CA VAL A 220 -3.31 6.93 20.84
C VAL A 220 -3.38 6.24 19.48
N PHE A 221 -3.50 4.91 19.47
CA PHE A 221 -3.66 4.13 18.26
C PHE A 221 -4.96 4.49 17.50
N ILE A 222 -6.07 4.64 18.21
CA ILE A 222 -7.35 5.07 17.63
C ILE A 222 -7.24 6.50 17.05
N ILE A 223 -6.55 7.40 17.74
CA ILE A 223 -6.31 8.76 17.26
C ILE A 223 -5.50 8.73 15.96
N PHE A 224 -4.44 7.93 15.87
CA PHE A 224 -3.66 7.79 14.63
C PHE A 224 -4.52 7.26 13.49
N ILE A 225 -5.34 6.22 13.72
CA ILE A 225 -6.26 5.71 12.70
C ILE A 225 -7.22 6.80 12.23
N ALA A 226 -7.82 7.55 13.17
CA ALA A 226 -8.75 8.63 12.82
C ALA A 226 -8.09 9.72 11.96
N LEU A 227 -6.87 10.15 12.32
CA LEU A 227 -6.11 11.12 11.53
C LEU A 227 -5.77 10.60 10.13
N MET A 228 -5.38 9.32 10.02
CA MET A 228 -5.10 8.69 8.73
C MET A 228 -6.34 8.63 7.84
N VAL A 229 -7.51 8.27 8.39
CA VAL A 229 -8.78 8.23 7.65
C VAL A 229 -9.17 9.63 7.17
N ILE A 230 -9.02 10.66 8.01
CA ILE A 230 -9.32 12.05 7.65
C ILE A 230 -8.50 12.48 6.42
N VAL A 231 -7.19 12.19 6.41
CA VAL A 231 -6.32 12.58 5.28
C VAL A 231 -6.62 11.79 4.02
N GLN A 232 -6.94 10.50 4.14
CA GLN A 232 -7.29 9.65 3.00
C GLN A 232 -8.62 10.06 2.35
N LEU A 233 -9.58 10.56 3.12
CA LEU A 233 -10.89 10.99 2.64
C LEU A 233 -10.96 12.47 2.28
N ALA A 234 -9.98 13.26 2.72
CA ALA A 234 -9.98 14.70 2.49
C ALA A 234 -9.80 15.03 1.00
N GLU A 235 -10.61 15.96 0.50
CA GLU A 235 -10.62 16.40 -0.89
C GLU A 235 -10.64 17.94 -0.98
N ARG A 236 -9.91 18.47 -1.96
CA ARG A 236 -10.00 19.88 -2.35
C ARG A 236 -10.98 20.00 -3.51
N ARG A 237 -12.03 20.81 -3.34
CA ARG A 237 -13.08 21.04 -4.33
C ARG A 237 -12.75 22.26 -5.18
N ILE A 238 -12.49 22.05 -6.47
CA ILE A 238 -12.26 23.13 -7.44
C ILE A 238 -13.59 23.41 -8.15
N PRO A 239 -14.13 24.65 -8.09
CA PRO A 239 -15.39 24.96 -8.76
C PRO A 239 -15.23 24.91 -10.28
N ILE A 240 -16.20 24.29 -10.98
CA ILE A 240 -16.29 24.24 -12.43
C ILE A 240 -17.60 24.88 -12.85
N GLN A 241 -17.56 25.66 -13.93
CA GLN A 241 -18.71 26.24 -14.60
C GLN A 241 -18.83 25.61 -16.00
N TYR A 242 -20.00 25.12 -16.33
CA TYR A 242 -20.29 24.61 -17.68
C TYR A 242 -21.04 25.68 -18.47
N ALA A 243 -20.49 26.10 -19.61
CA ALA A 243 -21.13 26.99 -20.55
C ALA A 243 -22.27 26.21 -21.23
N GLY A 244 -23.54 26.62 -21.03
CA GLY A 244 -24.63 26.13 -21.85
C GLY A 244 -25.71 25.25 -21.21
N LYS A 245 -25.76 25.10 -19.89
CA LYS A 245 -26.99 24.59 -19.22
C LYS A 245 -27.78 25.68 -18.51
N GLY A 246 -27.71 26.89 -19.02
CA GLY A 246 -28.73 27.93 -18.78
C GLY A 246 -29.87 27.67 -19.76
N SER A 247 -30.94 27.10 -19.29
CA SER A 247 -32.17 26.87 -20.02
C SER A 247 -32.58 28.11 -20.83
N LEU A 248 -32.49 28.05 -22.15
CA LEU A 248 -33.40 28.75 -23.04
C LEU A 248 -34.79 28.08 -22.95
N GLY A 249 -35.37 28.10 -21.76
CA GLY A 249 -36.78 27.75 -21.53
C GLY A 249 -37.61 28.98 -21.74
N PHE A 250 -38.29 29.10 -22.87
CA PHE A 250 -39.48 29.91 -23.05
C PHE A 250 -40.53 29.43 -22.01
N GLY A 251 -40.64 30.11 -20.88
CA GLY A 251 -41.63 29.81 -19.84
C GLY A 251 -41.06 30.19 -18.47
N GLY A 252 -41.57 31.27 -17.88
CA GLY A 252 -41.16 31.84 -16.61
C GLY A 252 -41.21 30.87 -15.41
N GLY A 253 -40.16 30.13 -15.23
CA GLY A 253 -39.87 29.27 -14.10
C GLY A 253 -38.47 29.52 -13.62
N GLN A 254 -38.31 29.79 -12.33
CA GLN A 254 -37.08 30.01 -11.59
C GLN A 254 -35.84 29.47 -12.26
N SER A 255 -34.92 30.37 -12.67
CA SER A 255 -33.57 30.00 -13.05
C SER A 255 -32.99 29.18 -11.89
N THR A 256 -32.96 27.87 -12.07
CA THR A 256 -32.07 27.00 -11.28
C THR A 256 -30.67 27.47 -11.57
N VAL A 257 -30.18 28.40 -10.76
CA VAL A 257 -28.77 28.80 -10.67
C VAL A 257 -28.01 27.49 -10.69
N GLY A 258 -27.30 27.24 -11.81
CA GLY A 258 -26.71 25.95 -12.12
C GLY A 258 -26.02 25.38 -10.89
N LYS A 259 -26.33 24.15 -10.54
CA LYS A 259 -25.60 23.41 -9.48
C LYS A 259 -24.11 23.59 -9.75
N ARG A 260 -23.46 24.36 -8.88
CA ARG A 260 -22.01 24.54 -8.95
C ARG A 260 -21.38 23.16 -8.89
N THR A 261 -20.94 22.66 -10.03
CA THR A 261 -20.20 21.40 -10.13
C THR A 261 -18.79 21.69 -9.68
N TYR A 262 -18.18 20.77 -8.97
CA TYR A 262 -16.79 20.89 -8.53
C TYR A 262 -16.00 19.66 -8.95
N LEU A 263 -14.72 19.84 -9.21
CA LEU A 263 -13.75 18.77 -9.42
C LEU A 263 -13.17 18.40 -8.04
N PRO A 264 -13.44 17.20 -7.52
CA PRO A 264 -12.85 16.76 -6.28
C PRO A 264 -11.41 16.30 -6.54
N LEU A 265 -10.43 16.98 -5.99
CA LEU A 265 -9.04 16.52 -5.94
C LEU A 265 -8.77 15.95 -4.55
N LYS A 266 -8.48 14.67 -4.46
CA LYS A 266 -8.09 14.03 -3.19
C LYS A 266 -6.81 14.69 -2.68
N ILE A 267 -6.69 14.92 -1.37
CA ILE A 267 -5.46 15.46 -0.77
C ILE A 267 -4.34 14.44 -0.93
N ASN A 268 -4.61 13.18 -0.66
CA ASN A 268 -3.69 12.08 -0.96
C ASN A 268 -4.08 11.41 -2.28
N MET A 269 -3.64 11.98 -3.41
CA MET A 269 -3.86 11.41 -4.75
C MET A 269 -3.03 10.15 -5.00
N SER A 270 -1.86 10.08 -4.38
CA SER A 270 -0.92 8.95 -4.53
C SER A 270 -1.36 7.69 -3.76
N GLY A 271 -2.32 7.80 -2.84
CA GLY A 271 -2.81 6.67 -2.05
C GLY A 271 -1.75 6.09 -1.10
N VAL A 272 -1.64 4.78 -1.07
CA VAL A 272 -0.75 4.03 -0.17
C VAL A 272 0.61 3.71 -0.83
N MET A 273 0.70 3.80 -2.16
CA MET A 273 1.87 3.37 -2.92
C MET A 273 3.20 4.04 -2.50
N PRO A 274 3.29 5.35 -2.27
CA PRO A 274 4.53 5.99 -1.83
C PRO A 274 5.06 5.43 -0.52
N ILE A 275 4.18 5.07 0.38
CA ILE A 275 4.54 4.53 1.70
C ILE A 275 5.10 3.12 1.55
N ILE A 276 4.46 2.30 0.71
CA ILE A 276 4.93 0.94 0.40
C ILE A 276 6.33 1.02 -0.23
N PHE A 277 6.54 1.91 -1.20
CA PHE A 277 7.82 2.08 -1.88
C PHE A 277 8.91 2.58 -0.93
N ALA A 278 8.62 3.59 -0.12
CA ALA A 278 9.54 4.06 0.89
C ALA A 278 9.92 2.96 1.89
N SER A 279 8.95 2.17 2.34
CA SER A 279 9.19 1.08 3.31
C SER A 279 10.06 -0.02 2.73
N VAL A 280 9.79 -0.43 1.49
CA VAL A 280 10.56 -1.49 0.81
C VAL A 280 11.98 -1.02 0.53
N LEU A 281 12.16 0.24 0.11
CA LEU A 281 13.49 0.79 -0.13
C LEU A 281 14.29 0.96 1.18
N MET A 282 13.60 1.32 2.28
CA MET A 282 14.22 1.41 3.61
C MET A 282 14.66 0.05 4.18
N ALA A 283 14.14 -1.06 3.67
CA ALA A 283 14.60 -2.40 4.06
C ALA A 283 15.92 -2.80 3.40
N ALA A 284 16.29 -2.20 2.27
CA ALA A 284 17.50 -2.56 1.52
C ALA A 284 18.82 -2.22 2.26
N PRO A 285 19.01 -1.01 2.86
CA PRO A 285 20.26 -0.69 3.55
C PRO A 285 20.59 -1.62 4.71
N PRO A 286 19.68 -1.93 5.67
CA PRO A 286 19.97 -2.90 6.71
C PRO A 286 20.33 -4.28 6.18
N PHE A 287 19.68 -4.72 5.09
CA PHE A 287 20.00 -5.99 4.44
C PHE A 287 21.43 -6.00 3.89
N LEU A 288 21.85 -4.94 3.18
CA LEU A 288 23.21 -4.81 2.68
C LEU A 288 24.26 -4.76 3.81
N VAL A 289 23.97 -4.02 4.89
CA VAL A 289 24.84 -3.94 6.06
C VAL A 289 24.97 -5.32 6.74
N SER A 290 23.92 -6.13 6.76
CA SER A 290 23.99 -7.49 7.34
C SER A 290 24.96 -8.41 6.59
N MET A 291 25.15 -8.22 5.30
CA MET A 291 26.08 -8.99 4.45
C MET A 291 27.53 -8.54 4.59
N MET A 292 27.80 -7.38 5.18
CA MET A 292 29.16 -6.87 5.37
C MET A 292 29.91 -7.68 6.45
N LYS A 293 31.23 -7.84 6.27
CA LYS A 293 32.11 -8.43 7.29
C LYS A 293 32.12 -7.50 8.54
N SER A 294 32.27 -8.10 9.72
CA SER A 294 32.36 -7.37 10.98
C SER A 294 33.46 -6.32 10.94
N GLY A 295 33.15 -5.10 11.32
CA GLY A 295 34.09 -3.97 11.33
C GLY A 295 33.42 -2.69 11.82
N SER A 296 34.20 -1.66 12.08
CA SER A 296 33.74 -0.35 12.56
C SER A 296 32.69 0.29 11.60
N LEU A 297 32.90 0.13 10.29
CA LEU A 297 31.98 0.62 9.28
C LEU A 297 30.60 -0.06 9.34
N LYS A 298 30.58 -1.39 9.54
CA LYS A 298 29.33 -2.14 9.71
C LYS A 298 28.54 -1.64 10.92
N ASN A 299 29.22 -1.48 12.08
CA ASN A 299 28.58 -1.03 13.29
C ASN A 299 28.05 0.40 13.15
N PHE A 300 28.80 1.30 12.51
CA PHE A 300 28.35 2.66 12.23
C PHE A 300 27.11 2.69 11.34
N LEU A 301 27.13 1.98 10.21
CA LEU A 301 25.99 1.92 9.30
C LEU A 301 24.80 1.25 9.95
N ALA A 302 24.98 0.16 10.69
CA ALA A 302 23.92 -0.51 11.41
C ALA A 302 23.19 0.44 12.38
N ALA A 303 23.96 1.25 13.13
CA ALA A 303 23.39 2.25 14.05
C ALA A 303 22.60 3.35 13.34
N GLN A 304 23.03 3.78 12.14
CA GLN A 304 22.34 4.81 11.37
C GLN A 304 21.02 4.32 10.76
N PHE A 305 20.97 3.07 10.32
CA PHE A 305 19.78 2.46 9.71
C PHE A 305 18.90 1.71 10.72
N GLU A 306 19.18 1.83 12.01
CA GLU A 306 18.29 1.31 13.05
C GLU A 306 16.95 2.07 13.01
N PRO A 307 15.80 1.37 13.11
CA PRO A 307 14.47 2.00 13.06
C PRO A 307 14.17 3.03 14.16
N LYS A 308 15.10 3.23 15.10
CA LYS A 308 15.07 4.26 16.15
C LYS A 308 15.99 5.46 15.83
N GLY A 309 16.80 5.42 14.78
CA GLY A 309 17.75 6.47 14.44
C GLY A 309 17.07 7.72 13.83
N ILE A 310 17.57 8.91 14.16
CA ILE A 310 17.09 10.18 13.54
C ILE A 310 17.33 10.15 12.03
N PHE A 311 18.47 9.62 11.59
CA PHE A 311 18.78 9.47 10.18
C PHE A 311 17.76 8.59 9.45
N TYR A 312 17.33 7.49 10.07
CA TYR A 312 16.27 6.63 9.54
C TYR A 312 14.97 7.42 9.31
N PHE A 313 14.53 8.21 10.29
CA PHE A 313 13.31 8.99 10.17
C PHE A 313 13.39 10.08 9.11
N LEU A 314 14.54 10.79 9.01
CA LEU A 314 14.75 11.79 7.99
C LEU A 314 14.74 11.18 6.58
N LEU A 315 15.48 10.11 6.38
CA LEU A 315 15.54 9.42 5.10
C LEU A 315 14.16 8.88 4.69
N PHE A 316 13.43 8.31 5.64
CA PHE A 316 12.08 7.81 5.42
C PHE A 316 11.12 8.94 5.03
N ALA A 317 11.16 10.09 5.71
CA ALA A 317 10.35 11.25 5.37
C ALA A 317 10.67 11.80 3.96
N ILE A 318 11.95 11.88 3.61
CA ILE A 318 12.40 12.29 2.27
C ILE A 318 11.88 11.32 1.22
N LEU A 319 12.00 10.01 1.44
CA LEU A 319 11.53 9.00 0.49
C LEU A 319 10.01 9.07 0.29
N ILE A 320 9.22 9.18 1.37
CA ILE A 320 7.77 9.36 1.25
C ILE A 320 7.46 10.60 0.42
N THR A 321 8.14 11.72 0.69
CA THR A 321 7.92 12.97 -0.03
C THR A 321 8.24 12.81 -1.51
N VAL A 322 9.42 12.30 -1.84
CA VAL A 322 9.85 12.07 -3.22
C VAL A 322 8.88 11.15 -3.97
N PHE A 323 8.54 10.02 -3.38
CA PHE A 323 7.59 9.07 -4.01
C PHE A 323 6.16 9.61 -4.09
N SER A 324 5.71 10.44 -3.14
CA SER A 324 4.40 11.08 -3.22
C SER A 324 4.31 12.05 -4.40
N PHE A 325 5.33 12.89 -4.60
CA PHE A 325 5.41 13.76 -5.76
C PHE A 325 5.49 12.97 -7.06
N PHE A 326 6.41 12.01 -7.10
CA PHE A 326 6.60 11.15 -8.24
C PHE A 326 5.31 10.47 -8.67
N TYR A 327 4.65 9.79 -7.73
CA TYR A 327 3.43 9.03 -8.03
C TYR A 327 2.27 9.92 -8.42
N THR A 328 2.10 11.05 -7.73
CA THR A 328 1.01 11.98 -8.02
C THR A 328 1.13 12.59 -9.40
N LEU A 329 2.31 13.14 -9.75
CA LEU A 329 2.49 13.87 -11.01
C LEU A 329 2.65 12.98 -12.23
N THR A 330 3.12 11.74 -12.04
CA THR A 330 3.39 10.83 -13.17
C THR A 330 2.26 9.84 -13.42
N ILE A 331 1.61 9.35 -12.36
CA ILE A 331 0.70 8.20 -12.46
C ILE A 331 -0.73 8.55 -12.08
N ALA A 332 -0.92 9.28 -10.96
CA ALA A 332 -2.23 9.45 -10.37
C ALA A 332 -3.03 10.61 -10.99
N PHE A 333 -2.35 11.64 -11.45
CA PHE A 333 -2.98 12.87 -11.94
C PHE A 333 -2.26 13.42 -13.16
N ASP A 334 -2.96 13.46 -14.30
CA ASP A 334 -2.50 14.05 -15.55
C ASP A 334 -3.25 15.38 -15.79
N PRO A 335 -2.62 16.53 -15.53
CA PRO A 335 -3.26 17.84 -15.66
C PRO A 335 -3.70 18.16 -17.09
N ASP A 336 -2.90 17.76 -18.09
CA ASP A 336 -3.19 18.02 -19.51
C ASP A 336 -4.46 17.26 -19.92
N LYS A 337 -4.53 15.98 -19.62
CA LYS A 337 -5.70 15.16 -19.93
C LYS A 337 -6.97 15.67 -19.25
N VAL A 338 -6.89 16.03 -17.97
CA VAL A 338 -8.04 16.58 -17.23
C VAL A 338 -8.48 17.93 -17.81
N SER A 339 -7.54 18.78 -18.24
CA SER A 339 -7.82 20.05 -18.89
C SER A 339 -8.52 19.86 -20.25
N ASP A 340 -8.07 18.89 -21.04
CA ASP A 340 -8.67 18.57 -22.33
C ASP A 340 -10.08 17.97 -22.18
N ASP A 341 -10.29 17.08 -21.20
CA ASP A 341 -11.60 16.53 -20.87
C ASP A 341 -12.59 17.64 -20.43
N LEU A 342 -12.12 18.60 -19.62
CA LEU A 342 -12.92 19.77 -19.24
C LEU A 342 -13.29 20.63 -20.44
N LYS A 343 -12.31 20.90 -21.32
CA LYS A 343 -12.54 21.68 -22.55
C LYS A 343 -13.54 21.00 -23.47
N GLN A 344 -13.43 19.68 -23.68
CA GLN A 344 -14.35 18.91 -24.51
C GLN A 344 -15.77 18.89 -23.93
N SER A 345 -15.91 18.83 -22.59
CA SER A 345 -17.19 18.86 -21.91
C SER A 345 -17.79 20.27 -21.76
N GLY A 346 -17.12 21.32 -22.24
CA GLY A 346 -17.55 22.71 -22.10
C GLY A 346 -17.44 23.26 -20.68
N GLY A 347 -16.64 22.61 -19.82
CA GLY A 347 -16.37 23.01 -18.45
C GLY A 347 -15.21 24.03 -18.40
N THR A 348 -15.35 25.06 -17.61
CA THR A 348 -14.30 26.06 -17.36
C THR A 348 -14.10 26.29 -15.86
N ILE A 349 -12.85 26.53 -15.45
CA ILE A 349 -12.55 26.98 -14.11
C ILE A 349 -12.70 28.49 -14.06
N PRO A 350 -13.45 29.07 -13.11
CA PRO A 350 -13.56 30.52 -12.99
C PRO A 350 -12.18 31.16 -12.89
N THR A 351 -11.98 32.25 -13.64
CA THR A 351 -10.72 33.04 -13.70
C THR A 351 -9.55 32.40 -14.45
N VAL A 352 -9.69 31.19 -15.04
CA VAL A 352 -8.62 30.52 -15.77
C VAL A 352 -9.12 30.20 -17.19
N ARG A 353 -8.30 30.48 -18.21
CA ARG A 353 -8.67 30.15 -19.60
C ARG A 353 -8.61 28.63 -19.84
N ALA A 354 -9.57 28.13 -20.63
CA ALA A 354 -9.62 26.72 -21.00
C ALA A 354 -8.39 26.31 -21.83
N GLY A 355 -7.85 25.13 -21.57
CA GLY A 355 -6.66 24.59 -22.22
C GLY A 355 -5.42 24.67 -21.35
N LYS A 356 -4.27 25.05 -21.92
CA LYS A 356 -2.97 25.00 -21.25
C LYS A 356 -2.93 25.74 -19.91
N GLU A 357 -3.55 26.93 -19.82
CA GLU A 357 -3.61 27.67 -18.55
C GLU A 357 -4.36 26.91 -17.44
N THR A 358 -5.40 26.15 -17.83
CA THR A 358 -6.14 25.26 -16.91
C THR A 358 -5.24 24.09 -16.45
N ALA A 359 -4.44 23.49 -17.35
CA ALA A 359 -3.51 22.43 -17.01
C ALA A 359 -2.44 22.96 -16.01
N ASP A 360 -1.82 24.11 -16.30
CA ASP A 360 -0.81 24.75 -15.43
C ASP A 360 -1.38 25.09 -14.04
N TYR A 361 -2.65 25.54 -13.99
CA TYR A 361 -3.34 25.81 -12.73
C TYR A 361 -3.56 24.54 -11.93
N LEU A 362 -4.05 23.47 -12.57
CA LEU A 362 -4.31 22.18 -11.95
C LEU A 362 -3.02 21.53 -11.45
N GLU A 363 -1.92 21.61 -12.21
CA GLU A 363 -0.61 21.14 -11.80
C GLU A 363 -0.11 21.87 -10.54
N LYS A 364 -0.20 23.20 -10.50
CA LYS A 364 0.16 23.98 -9.32
C LYS A 364 -0.67 23.61 -8.09
N VAL A 365 -1.96 23.37 -8.27
CA VAL A 365 -2.84 22.95 -7.17
C VAL A 365 -2.46 21.55 -6.71
N ALA A 366 -2.28 20.59 -7.63
CA ALA A 366 -1.87 19.24 -7.33
C ALA A 366 -0.53 19.19 -6.59
N THR A 367 0.47 19.93 -7.05
CA THR A 367 1.79 20.03 -6.40
C THR A 367 1.71 20.53 -4.96
N ARG A 368 0.94 21.59 -4.72
CA ARG A 368 0.75 22.15 -3.36
C ARG A 368 0.02 21.19 -2.42
N VAL A 369 -1.01 20.53 -2.93
CA VAL A 369 -1.78 19.55 -2.17
C VAL A 369 -0.93 18.32 -1.84
N THR A 370 -0.16 17.85 -2.81
CA THR A 370 0.77 16.72 -2.63
C THR A 370 1.86 17.03 -1.60
N PHE A 371 2.41 18.25 -1.61
CA PHE A 371 3.40 18.66 -0.60
C PHE A 371 2.83 18.58 0.82
N GLY A 372 1.64 19.15 1.04
CA GLY A 372 0.97 19.08 2.34
C GLY A 372 0.66 17.64 2.76
N SER A 373 0.18 16.81 1.83
CA SER A 373 -0.12 15.40 2.11
C SER A 373 1.15 14.58 2.41
N ALA A 374 2.25 14.81 1.70
CA ALA A 374 3.52 14.12 1.90
C ALA A 374 4.11 14.39 3.29
N ILE A 375 4.11 15.65 3.74
CA ILE A 375 4.54 16.02 5.10
C ILE A 375 3.66 15.30 6.14
N PHE A 376 2.35 15.33 5.94
CA PHE A 376 1.43 14.70 6.88
C PHE A 376 1.57 13.18 6.93
N LEU A 377 1.72 12.53 5.77
CA LEU A 377 1.99 11.09 5.69
C LEU A 377 3.31 10.71 6.34
N SER A 378 4.35 11.53 6.18
CA SER A 378 5.66 11.33 6.82
C SER A 378 5.54 11.43 8.34
N LEU A 379 4.82 12.44 8.85
CA LEU A 379 4.55 12.59 10.29
C LEU A 379 3.78 11.38 10.84
N LEU A 380 2.70 10.99 10.18
CA LEU A 380 1.90 9.82 10.60
C LEU A 380 2.68 8.50 10.49
N GLY A 381 3.62 8.40 9.56
CA GLY A 381 4.50 7.24 9.41
C GLY A 381 5.55 7.14 10.53
N ILE A 382 5.99 8.27 11.07
CA ILE A 382 7.06 8.34 12.07
C ILE A 382 6.51 8.35 13.51
N MET A 383 5.40 9.07 13.75
CA MET A 383 4.81 9.24 15.09
C MET A 383 4.57 7.94 15.87
N PRO A 384 3.98 6.87 15.26
CA PRO A 384 3.82 5.61 15.99
C PRO A 384 5.15 4.97 16.39
N ASN A 385 6.18 5.10 15.55
CA ASN A 385 7.53 4.59 15.87
C ASN A 385 8.13 5.32 17.06
N ILE A 386 7.92 6.63 17.16
CA ILE A 386 8.35 7.43 18.33
C ILE A 386 7.57 7.00 19.56
N TRP A 387 6.25 6.88 19.48
CA TRP A 387 5.40 6.50 20.60
C TRP A 387 5.74 5.12 21.15
N PHE A 388 5.70 4.10 20.31
CA PHE A 388 5.93 2.71 20.72
C PHE A 388 7.41 2.41 20.97
N GLY A 389 8.32 2.96 20.14
CA GLY A 389 9.74 2.68 20.20
C GLY A 389 10.50 3.46 21.26
N TYR A 390 10.27 4.79 21.39
CA TYR A 390 11.00 5.62 22.37
C TYR A 390 10.28 5.77 23.71
N ILE A 391 8.96 6.04 23.67
CA ILE A 391 8.23 6.33 24.93
C ILE A 391 7.92 5.05 25.69
N LEU A 392 7.47 4.00 24.98
CA LEU A 392 7.10 2.73 25.62
C LEU A 392 8.22 1.69 25.63
N ASN A 393 9.32 1.94 24.92
CA ASN A 393 10.45 1.01 24.77
C ASN A 393 10.03 -0.40 24.30
N LEU A 394 8.91 -0.48 23.57
CA LEU A 394 8.41 -1.73 23.01
C LEU A 394 9.11 -2.03 21.67
N PRO A 395 9.29 -3.30 21.31
CA PRO A 395 9.74 -3.64 19.97
C PRO A 395 8.73 -3.11 18.96
N VAL A 396 9.21 -2.29 18.02
CA VAL A 396 8.35 -1.58 17.04
C VAL A 396 7.87 -2.56 15.98
N MET A 397 6.88 -3.38 16.30
CA MET A 397 6.26 -4.31 15.36
C MET A 397 5.09 -3.67 14.58
N LEU A 398 4.41 -2.67 15.18
CA LEU A 398 3.38 -1.85 14.53
C LEU A 398 3.95 -0.47 14.22
N GLY A 399 4.87 -0.40 13.26
CA GLY A 399 5.38 0.88 12.78
C GLY A 399 4.27 1.69 12.08
N GLY A 400 4.49 3.01 12.01
CA GLY A 400 3.56 3.90 11.31
C GLY A 400 3.28 3.50 9.86
N THR A 401 4.26 2.88 9.20
CA THR A 401 4.12 2.34 7.83
C THR A 401 3.04 1.28 7.74
N SER A 402 3.02 0.33 8.67
CA SER A 402 2.03 -0.75 8.69
C SER A 402 0.63 -0.21 8.92
N LEU A 403 0.48 0.77 9.83
CA LEU A 403 -0.78 1.44 10.08
C LEU A 403 -1.28 2.22 8.88
N LEU A 404 -0.39 2.97 8.22
CA LEU A 404 -0.72 3.73 7.01
C LEU A 404 -1.18 2.80 5.87
N ILE A 405 -0.49 1.69 5.68
CA ILE A 405 -0.86 0.70 4.66
C ILE A 405 -2.21 0.05 5.01
N LEU A 406 -2.41 -0.31 6.28
CA LEU A 406 -3.63 -0.94 6.75
C LEU A 406 -4.84 -0.02 6.55
N VAL A 407 -4.77 1.21 7.05
CA VAL A 407 -5.86 2.18 6.96
C VAL A 407 -6.09 2.61 5.51
N GLY A 408 -5.02 2.91 4.78
CA GLY A 408 -5.09 3.36 3.39
C GLY A 408 -5.72 2.30 2.48
N THR A 409 -5.30 1.05 2.60
CA THR A 409 -5.88 -0.06 1.83
C THR A 409 -7.34 -0.31 2.21
N ALA A 410 -7.69 -0.26 3.50
CA ALA A 410 -9.08 -0.40 3.93
C ALA A 410 -9.98 0.68 3.36
N VAL A 411 -9.54 1.95 3.38
CA VAL A 411 -10.27 3.07 2.79
C VAL A 411 -10.41 2.93 1.27
N GLU A 412 -9.34 2.51 0.57
CA GLU A 412 -9.36 2.28 -0.88
C GLU A 412 -10.39 1.19 -1.26
N ILE A 413 -10.42 0.08 -0.52
CA ILE A 413 -11.40 -0.99 -0.72
C ILE A 413 -12.83 -0.48 -0.51
N LEU A 414 -13.08 0.28 0.58
CA LEU A 414 -14.39 0.84 0.87
C LEU A 414 -14.86 1.81 -0.21
N LEU A 415 -13.98 2.70 -0.69
CA LEU A 415 -14.31 3.64 -1.77
C LEU A 415 -14.62 2.90 -3.08
N GLN A 416 -13.89 1.85 -3.40
CA GLN A 416 -14.18 1.04 -4.57
C GLN A 416 -15.51 0.31 -4.46
N MET A 417 -15.84 -0.23 -3.29
CA MET A 417 -17.14 -0.86 -3.03
C MET A 417 -18.29 0.17 -3.14
N ASP A 418 -18.13 1.36 -2.58
CA ASP A 418 -19.12 2.44 -2.68
C ASP A 418 -19.34 2.87 -4.16
N SER A 419 -18.30 2.86 -4.99
CA SER A 419 -18.41 3.15 -6.43
C SER A 419 -19.27 2.12 -7.18
N PHE A 420 -19.13 0.83 -6.87
CA PHE A 420 -19.98 -0.22 -7.44
C PHE A 420 -21.44 -0.07 -7.00
N LEU A 421 -21.69 0.30 -5.74
CA LEU A 421 -23.03 0.57 -5.23
C LEU A 421 -23.68 1.75 -5.95
N ALA A 422 -22.96 2.85 -6.16
CA ALA A 422 -23.45 4.05 -6.84
C ALA A 422 -23.84 3.76 -8.30
N VAL A 423 -23.04 3.00 -9.05
CA VAL A 423 -23.35 2.63 -10.44
C VAL A 423 -24.63 1.81 -10.55
N LYS A 424 -24.90 0.90 -9.60
CA LYS A 424 -26.16 0.11 -9.61
C LYS A 424 -27.37 0.98 -9.31
N HIS A 425 -27.28 1.89 -8.35
CA HIS A 425 -28.37 2.84 -8.09
C HIS A 425 -28.73 3.64 -9.35
N MET A 426 -27.72 4.16 -10.07
CA MET A 426 -27.98 4.89 -11.33
C MET A 426 -28.64 4.02 -12.40
N LYS A 427 -28.19 2.77 -12.60
CA LYS A 427 -28.83 1.83 -13.54
C LYS A 427 -30.29 1.53 -13.18
N SER A 428 -30.60 1.41 -11.88
CA SER A 428 -31.98 1.17 -11.43
C SER A 428 -32.89 2.39 -11.69
N PHE A 429 -32.41 3.61 -11.57
CA PHE A 429 -33.15 4.83 -11.91
C PHE A 429 -33.43 4.96 -13.41
N VAL A 430 -32.45 4.65 -14.25
CA VAL A 430 -32.60 4.66 -15.72
C VAL A 430 -33.64 3.65 -16.16
N ASN A 431 -33.60 2.41 -15.64
CA ASN A 431 -34.57 1.36 -15.99
C ASN A 431 -36.00 1.64 -15.49
N ARG A 432 -36.18 2.42 -14.40
CA ARG A 432 -37.52 2.87 -13.97
C ARG A 432 -38.11 3.98 -14.84
N ARG A 433 -37.26 4.71 -15.57
CA ARG A 433 -37.70 5.82 -16.45
C ARG A 433 -38.11 5.32 -17.86
N HIS A 434 -37.75 4.10 -18.20
CA HIS A 434 -38.12 3.42 -19.47
C HIS A 434 -39.28 2.41 -19.31
N ARG A 435 -39.83 2.29 -18.12
CA ARG A 435 -41.11 1.63 -17.85
C ARG A 435 -42.19 2.67 -17.54
#